data_74501e105ec4d095877f4d43404509c2
#
_entry.id   74501e105ec4d095877f4d43404509c2
#
_cell.length_a   1.000
_cell.length_b   1.000
_cell.length_c   1.000
_cell.angle_alpha   90.00
_cell.angle_beta   90.00
_cell.angle_gamma   90.00
#
_symmetry.space_group_name_H-M   'P 1'
#
loop_
_entity.id
_entity.type
_entity.pdbx_description
1 polymer ?
#
loop_
_entity_poly.entity_id
_entity_poly.type
_entity_poly.pdbx_seq_one_letter_code
_entity_poly.pdbx_strand_id
1 'polypeptide(L)'
;MKVLVVGTGAREHAICDALKDDVELYAYMSKNNPGIAKISTYKIGDEGEVDKVAEFAKENGIELAVIGPEAPLGKGIVNALEDVGVPCVGPAQESARIETDKSFMRNLFEKYEIAGSVVYKVFDNFDDIDKFLDEFDRDVVVKPVGLTGGKGVKIVGDHLRDNQDAKLYAKEVFETEMGGFAKVILEEKIVGEEFTIQAFCDGEHLVAMPAAQDHPHAFENDQGLITGGMGSYTDTDGLLPFLSQEDYDAAVAIMKDTLKAIAKETTPYKGILYGQFMLSKDGPKLIEYNARFGDPECMNVLPLLKTPMIDICKAVVAGELKEAEFEDLATVCKYIVPDGYPDTPHAGEIVEVNEEGIEKLGAKVYYAAVNEEDDGIHLSGSRALGIIAKGKTIAEAEEIAEKACGLVKGNVYHRRDVGTEALLQKRVDHMKSILDE
;
A
#
# COMPACT_ATOMS: atom_id res chain seq x y z
N MET A 1 -1.46 -17.65 21.98
CA MET A 1 -2.51 -16.79 21.40
C MET A 1 -2.73 -17.20 19.96
N LYS A 2 -3.98 -17.36 19.53
CA LYS A 2 -4.34 -17.69 18.14
C LYS A 2 -4.63 -16.41 17.38
N VAL A 3 -3.88 -16.17 16.31
CA VAL A 3 -4.00 -14.95 15.49
C VAL A 3 -4.34 -15.32 14.05
N LEU A 4 -5.37 -14.67 13.51
CA LEU A 4 -5.79 -14.83 12.11
C LEU A 4 -5.23 -13.68 11.27
N VAL A 5 -4.57 -14.00 10.16
CA VAL A 5 -4.27 -13.02 9.09
C VAL A 5 -5.21 -13.30 7.91
N VAL A 6 -5.89 -12.24 7.44
CA VAL A 6 -6.79 -12.32 6.29
C VAL A 6 -6.11 -11.71 5.08
N GLY A 7 -6.05 -12.48 3.99
CA GLY A 7 -5.46 -12.07 2.71
C GLY A 7 -4.40 -13.03 2.19
N THR A 8 -4.03 -12.86 0.93
CA THR A 8 -3.24 -13.83 0.16
C THR A 8 -1.90 -13.28 -0.33
N GLY A 9 -1.68 -11.96 -0.37
CA GLY A 9 -0.57 -11.31 -1.05
C GLY A 9 0.77 -11.35 -0.31
N ALA A 10 1.78 -10.70 -0.90
CA ALA A 10 3.10 -10.55 -0.29
C ALA A 10 3.05 -9.72 1.00
N ARG A 11 2.17 -8.75 1.06
CA ARG A 11 1.86 -7.98 2.27
C ARG A 11 1.41 -8.90 3.41
N GLU A 12 0.45 -9.78 3.14
CA GLU A 12 -0.05 -10.72 4.14
C GLU A 12 1.00 -11.76 4.51
N HIS A 13 1.84 -12.18 3.55
CA HIS A 13 2.97 -13.04 3.85
C HIS A 13 3.97 -12.35 4.78
N ALA A 14 4.28 -11.06 4.57
CA ALA A 14 5.17 -10.30 5.45
C ALA A 14 4.56 -10.10 6.85
N ILE A 15 3.25 -9.89 6.96
CA ILE A 15 2.54 -9.83 8.25
C ILE A 15 2.61 -11.18 8.95
N CYS A 16 2.37 -12.28 8.25
CA CYS A 16 2.49 -13.64 8.81
C CYS A 16 3.91 -13.94 9.28
N ASP A 17 4.93 -13.55 8.50
CA ASP A 17 6.35 -13.72 8.87
C ASP A 17 6.72 -12.93 10.13
N ALA A 18 6.17 -11.73 10.31
CA ALA A 18 6.38 -10.91 11.50
C ALA A 18 5.66 -11.44 12.76
N LEU A 19 4.71 -12.35 12.62
CA LEU A 19 3.91 -12.93 13.72
C LEU A 19 4.27 -14.38 14.05
N LYS A 20 4.83 -15.14 13.12
CA LYS A 20 4.90 -16.61 13.15
C LYS A 20 5.59 -17.20 14.38
N ASP A 21 6.59 -16.51 14.94
CA ASP A 21 7.39 -17.00 16.06
C ASP A 21 6.75 -16.74 17.43
N ASP A 22 5.75 -15.84 17.48
CA ASP A 22 5.14 -15.36 18.72
C ASP A 22 3.73 -15.91 18.96
N VAL A 23 3.07 -16.49 17.93
CA VAL A 23 1.67 -16.88 17.97
C VAL A 23 1.39 -18.22 17.29
N GLU A 24 0.25 -18.82 17.60
CA GLU A 24 -0.35 -19.87 16.79
C GLU A 24 -1.07 -19.21 15.61
N LEU A 25 -0.41 -19.25 14.43
CA LEU A 25 -0.81 -18.47 13.27
C LEU A 25 -1.87 -19.21 12.43
N TYR A 26 -2.94 -18.49 12.11
CA TYR A 26 -3.99 -18.89 11.19
C TYR A 26 -4.04 -17.94 10.01
N ALA A 27 -4.45 -18.43 8.83
CA ALA A 27 -4.64 -17.61 7.63
C ALA A 27 -5.96 -17.95 6.91
N TYR A 28 -6.62 -16.95 6.36
CA TYR A 28 -7.72 -17.11 5.43
C TYR A 28 -7.36 -16.45 4.11
N MET A 29 -7.20 -17.25 3.07
CA MET A 29 -6.59 -16.87 1.80
C MET A 29 -7.50 -17.21 0.62
N SER A 30 -7.50 -16.40 -0.43
CA SER A 30 -8.23 -16.71 -1.68
C SER A 30 -7.48 -17.70 -2.59
N LYS A 31 -6.17 -17.86 -2.41
CA LYS A 31 -5.31 -18.80 -3.15
C LYS A 31 -4.29 -19.43 -2.22
N ASN A 32 -3.71 -20.56 -2.63
CA ASN A 32 -2.65 -21.20 -1.89
C ASN A 32 -1.32 -20.47 -2.08
N ASN A 33 -1.07 -19.48 -1.18
CA ASN A 33 0.23 -18.82 -1.10
C ASN A 33 1.23 -19.71 -0.36
N PRO A 34 2.30 -20.22 -1.02
CA PRO A 34 3.20 -21.20 -0.43
C PRO A 34 3.92 -20.68 0.82
N GLY A 35 4.22 -19.40 0.88
CA GLY A 35 4.90 -18.80 2.02
C GLY A 35 4.01 -18.74 3.27
N ILE A 36 2.76 -18.34 3.12
CA ILE A 36 1.78 -18.32 4.22
C ILE A 36 1.41 -19.74 4.64
N ALA A 37 1.17 -20.63 3.67
CA ALA A 37 0.78 -22.01 3.93
C ALA A 37 1.82 -22.80 4.74
N LYS A 38 3.13 -22.53 4.52
CA LYS A 38 4.23 -23.16 5.25
C LYS A 38 4.26 -22.83 6.75
N ILE A 39 3.73 -21.67 7.15
CA ILE A 39 3.89 -21.11 8.50
C ILE A 39 2.58 -20.93 9.27
N SER A 40 1.43 -21.32 8.69
CA SER A 40 0.10 -21.13 9.30
C SER A 40 -0.80 -22.34 9.15
N THR A 41 -1.81 -22.43 10.00
CA THR A 41 -3.00 -23.23 9.74
C THR A 41 -3.96 -22.38 8.89
N TYR A 42 -4.30 -22.84 7.69
CA TYR A 42 -5.01 -21.98 6.76
C TYR A 42 -6.30 -22.59 6.19
N LYS A 43 -7.15 -21.72 5.66
CA LYS A 43 -8.33 -22.05 4.87
C LYS A 43 -8.31 -21.25 3.56
N ILE A 44 -8.60 -21.93 2.46
CA ILE A 44 -8.83 -21.27 1.17
C ILE A 44 -10.30 -20.91 1.04
N GLY A 45 -10.59 -19.64 0.73
CA GLY A 45 -11.92 -19.10 0.54
C GLY A 45 -11.91 -17.65 0.08
N ASP A 46 -13.04 -17.12 -0.32
CA ASP A 46 -13.16 -15.70 -0.70
C ASP A 46 -13.11 -14.82 0.57
N GLU A 47 -12.08 -13.98 0.69
CA GLU A 47 -11.88 -13.06 1.81
C GLU A 47 -13.01 -12.00 1.90
N GLY A 48 -13.71 -11.78 0.79
CA GLY A 48 -14.85 -10.87 0.71
C GLY A 48 -16.17 -11.48 1.23
N GLU A 49 -16.22 -12.78 1.52
CA GLU A 49 -17.33 -13.44 2.21
C GLU A 49 -17.13 -13.32 3.73
N VAL A 50 -17.28 -12.09 4.24
CA VAL A 50 -16.90 -11.70 5.61
C VAL A 50 -17.53 -12.57 6.70
N ASP A 51 -18.77 -13.05 6.51
CA ASP A 51 -19.46 -13.95 7.43
C ASP A 51 -18.77 -15.31 7.53
N LYS A 52 -18.26 -15.84 6.41
CA LYS A 52 -17.50 -17.11 6.40
C LYS A 52 -16.14 -16.97 7.08
N VAL A 53 -15.50 -15.80 6.94
CA VAL A 53 -14.25 -15.51 7.67
C VAL A 53 -14.52 -15.45 9.17
N ALA A 54 -15.59 -14.77 9.60
CA ALA A 54 -16.00 -14.70 11.00
C ALA A 54 -16.38 -16.08 11.58
N GLU A 55 -17.08 -16.93 10.81
CA GLU A 55 -17.37 -18.32 11.19
C GLU A 55 -16.09 -19.13 11.40
N PHE A 56 -15.13 -19.05 10.44
CA PHE A 56 -13.83 -19.70 10.55
C PHE A 56 -13.06 -19.22 11.79
N ALA A 57 -13.07 -17.94 12.07
CA ALA A 57 -12.41 -17.38 13.25
C ALA A 57 -13.02 -17.91 14.55
N LYS A 58 -14.36 -17.97 14.63
CA LYS A 58 -15.09 -18.52 15.79
C LYS A 58 -14.83 -20.01 15.99
N GLU A 59 -14.90 -20.81 14.91
CA GLU A 59 -14.69 -22.27 14.96
C GLU A 59 -13.28 -22.63 15.45
N ASN A 60 -12.26 -21.84 15.10
CA ASN A 60 -10.87 -22.07 15.47
C ASN A 60 -10.47 -21.38 16.79
N GLY A 61 -11.37 -20.62 17.41
CA GLY A 61 -11.11 -19.90 18.65
C GLY A 61 -10.03 -18.83 18.48
N ILE A 62 -10.11 -18.07 17.37
CA ILE A 62 -9.20 -16.95 17.10
C ILE A 62 -9.40 -15.86 18.16
N GLU A 63 -8.29 -15.33 18.66
CA GLU A 63 -8.27 -14.35 19.74
C GLU A 63 -7.96 -12.93 19.25
N LEU A 64 -7.39 -12.79 18.03
CA LEU A 64 -7.08 -11.52 17.37
C LEU A 64 -7.00 -11.75 15.85
N ALA A 65 -7.44 -10.78 15.05
CA ALA A 65 -7.28 -10.80 13.60
C ALA A 65 -6.52 -9.58 13.08
N VAL A 66 -5.74 -9.78 12.01
CA VAL A 66 -5.07 -8.72 11.23
C VAL A 66 -5.59 -8.76 9.81
N ILE A 67 -6.10 -7.63 9.34
CA ILE A 67 -6.71 -7.54 8.00
C ILE A 67 -5.70 -6.95 7.03
N GLY A 68 -5.36 -7.72 6.00
CA GLY A 68 -4.39 -7.32 4.97
C GLY A 68 -5.00 -6.46 3.86
N PRO A 69 -6.01 -6.93 3.09
CA PRO A 69 -6.51 -6.24 1.90
C PRO A 69 -7.65 -5.26 2.21
N GLU A 70 -7.82 -4.26 1.33
CA GLU A 70 -8.84 -3.22 1.44
C GLU A 70 -10.26 -3.69 1.12
N ALA A 71 -10.41 -4.64 0.21
CA ALA A 71 -11.74 -5.07 -0.25
C ALA A 71 -12.61 -5.67 0.87
N PRO A 72 -12.11 -6.57 1.73
CA PRO A 72 -12.84 -7.05 2.91
C PRO A 72 -13.13 -5.93 3.92
N LEU A 73 -12.24 -4.95 4.10
CA LEU A 73 -12.47 -3.79 4.98
C LEU A 73 -13.70 -3.01 4.51
N GLY A 74 -13.78 -2.73 3.21
CA GLY A 74 -14.94 -2.08 2.61
C GLY A 74 -16.24 -2.87 2.74
N LYS A 75 -16.16 -4.18 2.91
CA LYS A 75 -17.32 -5.08 3.14
C LYS A 75 -17.66 -5.31 4.62
N GLY A 76 -16.92 -4.70 5.54
CA GLY A 76 -17.20 -4.76 6.98
C GLY A 76 -16.67 -6.01 7.67
N ILE A 77 -15.55 -6.58 7.22
CA ILE A 77 -14.93 -7.76 7.84
C ILE A 77 -14.61 -7.56 9.32
N VAL A 78 -14.14 -6.35 9.70
CA VAL A 78 -13.83 -6.01 11.10
C VAL A 78 -15.10 -6.08 11.94
N ASN A 79 -16.21 -5.49 11.46
CA ASN A 79 -17.50 -5.54 12.15
C ASN A 79 -17.96 -6.98 12.35
N ALA A 80 -17.88 -7.81 11.31
CA ALA A 80 -18.28 -9.23 11.38
C ALA A 80 -17.42 -10.05 12.36
N LEU A 81 -16.12 -9.79 12.43
CA LEU A 81 -15.20 -10.46 13.37
C LEU A 81 -15.44 -9.99 14.81
N GLU A 82 -15.63 -8.70 15.04
CA GLU A 82 -15.94 -8.15 16.36
C GLU A 82 -17.29 -8.63 16.90
N ASP A 83 -18.31 -8.82 16.04
CA ASP A 83 -19.61 -9.40 16.39
C ASP A 83 -19.51 -10.84 16.92
N VAL A 84 -18.47 -11.58 16.52
CA VAL A 84 -18.19 -12.92 17.08
C VAL A 84 -17.14 -12.91 18.19
N GLY A 85 -16.73 -11.72 18.64
CA GLY A 85 -15.82 -11.51 19.78
C GLY A 85 -14.33 -11.55 19.43
N VAL A 86 -13.95 -11.36 18.17
CA VAL A 86 -12.56 -11.33 17.69
C VAL A 86 -12.12 -9.90 17.44
N PRO A 87 -11.29 -9.29 18.31
CA PRO A 87 -10.77 -7.95 18.10
C PRO A 87 -9.83 -7.91 16.89
N CYS A 88 -9.81 -6.78 16.18
CA CYS A 88 -9.11 -6.65 14.91
C CYS A 88 -8.07 -5.53 14.88
N VAL A 89 -6.93 -5.79 14.23
CA VAL A 89 -6.03 -4.78 13.68
C VAL A 89 -6.50 -4.49 12.26
N GLY A 90 -7.36 -3.50 12.15
CA GLY A 90 -8.05 -3.05 10.95
C GLY A 90 -9.20 -2.12 11.34
N PRO A 91 -9.51 -1.08 10.55
CA PRO A 91 -10.59 -0.17 10.84
C PRO A 91 -11.97 -0.80 10.58
N ALA A 92 -12.97 -0.40 11.37
CA ALA A 92 -14.36 -0.70 11.06
C ALA A 92 -14.76 -0.12 9.69
N GLN A 93 -15.82 -0.68 9.09
CA GLN A 93 -16.27 -0.32 7.73
C GLN A 93 -16.44 1.19 7.54
N GLU A 94 -17.01 1.87 8.53
CA GLU A 94 -17.23 3.33 8.46
C GLU A 94 -15.92 4.11 8.41
N SER A 95 -14.90 3.71 9.19
CA SER A 95 -13.59 4.36 9.21
C SER A 95 -12.73 3.96 8.01
N ALA A 96 -12.94 2.76 7.45
CA ALA A 96 -12.29 2.30 6.22
C ALA A 96 -12.67 3.16 4.99
N ARG A 97 -13.71 4.00 5.10
CA ARG A 97 -14.07 4.98 4.07
C ARG A 97 -12.95 5.96 3.75
N ILE A 98 -11.98 6.13 4.63
CA ILE A 98 -10.79 6.94 4.33
C ILE A 98 -10.05 6.46 3.06
N GLU A 99 -10.12 5.16 2.74
CA GLU A 99 -9.60 4.56 1.50
C GLU A 99 -10.71 4.31 0.48
N THR A 100 -11.86 3.74 0.91
CA THR A 100 -12.89 3.22 -0.01
C THR A 100 -13.76 4.32 -0.63
N ASP A 101 -13.68 5.55 -0.13
CA ASP A 101 -14.42 6.72 -0.58
C ASP A 101 -13.52 7.96 -0.59
N LYS A 102 -12.88 8.24 -1.71
CA LYS A 102 -11.98 9.40 -1.84
C LYS A 102 -12.68 10.74 -1.59
N SER A 103 -13.99 10.81 -1.84
CA SER A 103 -14.78 12.03 -1.55
C SER A 103 -14.93 12.25 -0.04
N PHE A 104 -15.07 11.16 0.74
CA PHE A 104 -15.08 11.23 2.21
C PHE A 104 -13.76 11.79 2.73
N MET A 105 -12.62 11.28 2.23
CA MET A 105 -11.30 11.75 2.61
C MET A 105 -11.14 13.26 2.32
N ARG A 106 -11.46 13.71 1.13
CA ARG A 106 -11.33 15.14 0.75
C ARG A 106 -12.23 16.04 1.57
N ASN A 107 -13.50 15.65 1.77
CA ASN A 107 -14.44 16.39 2.60
C ASN A 107 -14.00 16.47 4.07
N LEU A 108 -13.32 15.42 4.57
CA LEU A 108 -12.75 15.41 5.91
C LEU A 108 -11.66 16.50 6.05
N PHE A 109 -10.76 16.59 5.05
CA PHE A 109 -9.71 17.61 5.02
C PHE A 109 -10.28 19.03 4.99
N GLU A 110 -11.28 19.27 4.17
CA GLU A 110 -11.95 20.57 4.08
C GLU A 110 -12.66 20.94 5.39
N LYS A 111 -13.47 20.01 5.93
CA LYS A 111 -14.27 20.24 7.14
C LYS A 111 -13.44 20.55 8.38
N TYR A 112 -12.28 19.88 8.51
CA TYR A 112 -11.41 20.00 9.68
C TYR A 112 -10.19 20.87 9.43
N GLU A 113 -10.10 21.52 8.26
CA GLU A 113 -8.97 22.38 7.85
C GLU A 113 -7.62 21.68 8.01
N ILE A 114 -7.55 20.38 7.64
CA ILE A 114 -6.33 19.60 7.76
C ILE A 114 -5.31 20.09 6.74
N ALA A 115 -4.08 20.33 7.20
CA ALA A 115 -2.98 20.76 6.34
C ALA A 115 -2.65 19.72 5.25
N GLY A 116 -1.91 20.13 4.22
CA GLY A 116 -1.49 19.23 3.14
C GLY A 116 -2.60 18.83 2.16
N SER A 117 -3.74 19.51 2.17
CA SER A 117 -4.77 19.34 1.15
C SER A 117 -4.29 19.83 -0.22
N VAL A 118 -4.83 19.23 -1.28
CA VAL A 118 -4.72 19.72 -2.66
C VAL A 118 -5.97 20.46 -3.06
N VAL A 119 -5.91 21.31 -4.09
CA VAL A 119 -7.12 21.90 -4.67
C VAL A 119 -7.89 20.79 -5.37
N TYR A 120 -9.14 20.58 -5.01
CA TYR A 120 -9.97 19.51 -5.54
C TYR A 120 -11.41 19.92 -5.71
N LYS A 121 -12.15 19.19 -6.53
CA LYS A 121 -13.61 19.27 -6.58
C LYS A 121 -14.21 17.90 -6.94
N VAL A 122 -15.29 17.56 -6.23
CA VAL A 122 -16.09 16.35 -6.50
C VAL A 122 -17.27 16.74 -7.37
N PHE A 123 -17.54 15.96 -8.41
CA PHE A 123 -18.63 16.16 -9.35
C PHE A 123 -19.57 14.96 -9.35
N ASP A 124 -20.86 15.22 -9.28
CA ASP A 124 -21.96 14.27 -9.41
C ASP A 124 -22.81 14.52 -10.67
N ASN A 125 -22.42 15.50 -11.48
CA ASN A 125 -22.97 15.73 -12.80
C ASN A 125 -21.87 16.21 -13.78
N PHE A 126 -22.04 15.90 -15.06
CA PHE A 126 -21.02 16.18 -16.07
C PHE A 126 -20.96 17.65 -16.51
N ASP A 127 -22.09 18.37 -16.53
CA ASP A 127 -22.13 19.74 -17.04
C ASP A 127 -21.26 20.69 -16.20
N ASP A 128 -21.12 20.43 -14.90
CA ASP A 128 -20.28 21.23 -14.01
C ASP A 128 -18.77 20.96 -14.22
N ILE A 129 -18.40 19.76 -14.72
CA ILE A 129 -17.02 19.41 -15.05
C ILE A 129 -16.48 20.30 -16.18
N ASP A 130 -17.26 20.48 -17.24
CA ASP A 130 -16.88 21.30 -18.37
C ASP A 130 -16.56 22.72 -17.94
N LYS A 131 -17.48 23.33 -17.18
CA LYS A 131 -17.30 24.67 -16.66
C LYS A 131 -16.08 24.80 -15.76
N PHE A 132 -15.87 23.83 -14.87
CA PHE A 132 -14.72 23.83 -13.98
C PHE A 132 -13.40 23.76 -14.76
N LEU A 133 -13.26 22.83 -15.72
CA LEU A 133 -12.04 22.67 -16.50
C LEU A 133 -11.77 23.85 -17.44
N ASP A 134 -12.79 24.58 -17.89
CA ASP A 134 -12.61 25.80 -18.68
C ASP A 134 -12.06 26.97 -17.83
N GLU A 135 -12.35 26.99 -16.53
CA GLU A 135 -11.93 28.03 -15.59
C GLU A 135 -10.64 27.66 -14.83
N PHE A 136 -10.25 26.36 -14.83
CA PHE A 136 -9.11 25.87 -14.07
C PHE A 136 -7.83 25.93 -14.91
N ASP A 137 -6.90 26.79 -14.50
CA ASP A 137 -5.68 27.16 -15.23
C ASP A 137 -4.47 26.24 -15.00
N ARG A 138 -4.71 25.06 -14.40
CA ARG A 138 -3.69 24.08 -14.07
C ARG A 138 -3.99 22.73 -14.68
N ASP A 139 -2.96 21.89 -14.78
CA ASP A 139 -3.12 20.46 -15.08
C ASP A 139 -3.89 19.76 -13.96
N VAL A 140 -4.74 18.82 -14.36
CA VAL A 140 -5.59 18.07 -13.43
C VAL A 140 -5.24 16.59 -13.38
N VAL A 141 -5.60 15.98 -12.24
CA VAL A 141 -5.69 14.55 -12.04
C VAL A 141 -7.16 14.17 -11.97
N VAL A 142 -7.57 13.21 -12.79
CA VAL A 142 -8.94 12.67 -12.83
C VAL A 142 -8.98 11.36 -12.05
N LYS A 143 -9.82 11.30 -11.00
CA LYS A 143 -9.93 10.13 -10.11
C LYS A 143 -11.38 9.65 -9.99
N PRO A 144 -11.67 8.35 -10.20
CA PRO A 144 -12.90 7.73 -9.72
C PRO A 144 -12.99 7.83 -8.19
N VAL A 145 -14.21 7.98 -7.65
CA VAL A 145 -14.40 8.12 -6.20
C VAL A 145 -14.07 6.84 -5.44
N GLY A 146 -14.50 5.70 -5.96
CA GLY A 146 -14.32 4.40 -5.29
C GLY A 146 -13.03 3.68 -5.65
N LEU A 147 -12.92 2.45 -5.16
CA LEU A 147 -11.74 1.59 -5.37
C LEU A 147 -11.61 1.16 -6.84
N THR A 148 -10.44 1.38 -7.43
CA THR A 148 -10.12 0.95 -8.81
C THR A 148 -8.77 0.21 -8.89
N GLY A 149 -8.15 -0.10 -7.76
CA GLY A 149 -6.85 -0.77 -7.72
C GLY A 149 -5.72 0.03 -8.41
N GLY A 150 -5.76 1.37 -8.31
CA GLY A 150 -4.79 2.26 -8.93
C GLY A 150 -4.95 2.48 -10.44
N LYS A 151 -5.84 1.72 -11.12
CA LYS A 151 -5.96 1.73 -12.58
C LYS A 151 -6.90 2.82 -13.14
N GLY A 152 -7.68 3.46 -12.30
CA GLY A 152 -8.66 4.48 -12.69
C GLY A 152 -8.18 5.93 -12.58
N VAL A 153 -6.97 6.17 -12.10
CA VAL A 153 -6.40 7.52 -11.98
C VAL A 153 -5.66 7.88 -13.26
N LYS A 154 -5.99 9.04 -13.86
CA LYS A 154 -5.26 9.56 -15.01
C LYS A 154 -4.85 11.01 -14.78
N ILE A 155 -3.65 11.34 -15.22
CA ILE A 155 -2.95 12.60 -14.96
C ILE A 155 -2.69 13.30 -16.29
N VAL A 156 -3.00 14.59 -16.38
CA VAL A 156 -2.65 15.42 -17.53
C VAL A 156 -1.12 15.58 -17.61
N GLY A 157 -0.58 15.42 -18.81
CA GLY A 157 0.86 15.41 -19.07
C GLY A 157 1.51 14.03 -19.01
N ASP A 158 0.88 13.05 -18.33
CA ASP A 158 1.40 11.68 -18.22
C ASP A 158 0.51 10.68 -19.01
N HIS A 159 -0.80 10.66 -18.73
CA HIS A 159 -1.78 9.76 -19.33
C HIS A 159 -2.74 10.46 -20.27
N LEU A 160 -2.95 11.73 -20.06
CA LEU A 160 -3.85 12.60 -20.83
C LEU A 160 -3.01 13.75 -21.38
N ARG A 161 -3.28 14.18 -22.62
CA ARG A 161 -2.50 15.22 -23.28
C ARG A 161 -2.78 16.61 -22.73
N ASP A 162 -4.05 16.86 -22.37
CA ASP A 162 -4.55 18.16 -21.96
C ASP A 162 -5.89 18.06 -21.22
N ASN A 163 -6.44 19.18 -20.79
CA ASN A 163 -7.73 19.25 -20.10
C ASN A 163 -8.92 18.81 -20.99
N GLN A 164 -8.79 18.77 -22.33
CA GLN A 164 -9.85 18.21 -23.19
C GLN A 164 -9.88 16.68 -23.08
N ASP A 165 -8.71 16.03 -23.08
CA ASP A 165 -8.64 14.58 -22.79
C ASP A 165 -9.13 14.28 -21.38
N ALA A 166 -8.85 15.15 -20.39
CA ALA A 166 -9.37 15.02 -19.04
C ALA A 166 -10.91 15.08 -18.98
N LYS A 167 -11.55 15.96 -19.75
CA LYS A 167 -13.01 16.01 -19.90
C LYS A 167 -13.58 14.70 -20.43
N LEU A 168 -12.98 14.18 -21.51
CA LEU A 168 -13.43 12.92 -22.12
C LEU A 168 -13.31 11.76 -21.14
N TYR A 169 -12.20 11.70 -20.40
CA TYR A 169 -11.98 10.64 -19.42
C TYR A 169 -12.91 10.80 -18.20
N ALA A 170 -13.12 12.01 -17.70
CA ALA A 170 -14.06 12.26 -16.62
C ALA A 170 -15.49 11.83 -16.99
N LYS A 171 -15.88 12.04 -18.26
CA LYS A 171 -17.15 11.53 -18.80
C LYS A 171 -17.23 10.01 -18.80
N GLU A 172 -16.16 9.33 -19.24
CA GLU A 172 -16.06 7.86 -19.22
C GLU A 172 -16.22 7.33 -17.76
N VAL A 173 -15.49 7.91 -16.80
CA VAL A 173 -15.58 7.55 -15.37
C VAL A 173 -17.01 7.67 -14.85
N PHE A 174 -17.68 8.76 -15.21
CA PHE A 174 -19.05 9.05 -14.76
C PHE A 174 -20.07 8.10 -15.41
N GLU A 175 -20.02 7.92 -16.72
CA GLU A 175 -20.98 7.07 -17.49
C GLU A 175 -20.84 5.57 -17.16
N THR A 176 -19.62 5.11 -16.85
CA THR A 176 -19.36 3.71 -16.51
C THR A 176 -19.48 3.41 -15.01
N GLU A 177 -19.78 4.43 -14.19
CA GLU A 177 -19.79 4.32 -12.72
C GLU A 177 -18.51 3.66 -12.19
N MET A 178 -17.35 4.05 -12.73
CA MET A 178 -16.06 3.46 -12.40
C MET A 178 -15.79 3.56 -10.89
N GLY A 179 -15.47 2.42 -10.26
CA GLY A 179 -15.32 2.34 -8.81
C GLY A 179 -16.66 2.27 -8.05
N GLY A 180 -17.78 2.03 -8.74
CA GLY A 180 -19.11 1.85 -8.14
C GLY A 180 -19.87 3.14 -7.83
N PHE A 181 -19.41 4.28 -8.35
CA PHE A 181 -20.04 5.58 -8.14
C PHE A 181 -20.12 6.38 -9.45
N ALA A 182 -21.30 6.95 -9.75
CA ALA A 182 -21.47 7.96 -10.81
C ALA A 182 -20.92 9.32 -10.32
N LYS A 183 -19.64 9.36 -9.98
CA LYS A 183 -18.94 10.55 -9.46
C LYS A 183 -17.47 10.54 -9.88
N VAL A 184 -16.92 11.72 -10.07
CA VAL A 184 -15.50 11.93 -10.38
C VAL A 184 -14.91 13.02 -9.49
N ILE A 185 -13.64 12.88 -9.14
CA ILE A 185 -12.85 13.90 -8.47
C ILE A 185 -11.85 14.46 -9.46
N LEU A 186 -11.79 15.76 -9.58
CA LEU A 186 -10.71 16.48 -10.24
C LEU A 186 -9.84 17.12 -9.17
N GLU A 187 -8.53 16.92 -9.27
CA GLU A 187 -7.54 17.49 -8.36
C GLU A 187 -6.48 18.23 -9.17
N GLU A 188 -5.85 19.24 -8.58
CA GLU A 188 -4.66 19.85 -9.17
C GLU A 188 -3.53 18.81 -9.25
N LYS A 189 -2.75 18.84 -10.35
CA LYS A 189 -1.52 18.07 -10.45
C LYS A 189 -0.46 18.71 -9.58
N ILE A 190 0.05 17.98 -8.60
CA ILE A 190 1.16 18.40 -7.76
C ILE A 190 2.48 17.96 -8.41
N VAL A 191 3.47 18.85 -8.42
CA VAL A 191 4.83 18.56 -8.84
C VAL A 191 5.69 18.30 -7.60
N GLY A 192 6.41 17.18 -7.59
CA GLY A 192 7.20 16.76 -6.44
C GLY A 192 7.71 15.34 -6.55
N GLU A 193 8.19 14.80 -5.44
CA GLU A 193 8.54 13.40 -5.29
C GLU A 193 7.58 12.72 -4.32
N GLU A 194 7.08 11.55 -4.73
CA GLU A 194 6.17 10.77 -3.90
C GLU A 194 6.93 10.05 -2.78
N PHE A 195 6.30 9.98 -1.61
CA PHE A 195 6.74 9.16 -0.50
C PHE A 195 5.55 8.67 0.31
N THR A 196 5.75 7.62 1.08
CA THR A 196 4.72 7.03 1.91
C THR A 196 5.17 6.94 3.37
N ILE A 197 4.22 7.15 4.27
CA ILE A 197 4.36 6.87 5.69
C ILE A 197 3.23 5.95 6.08
N GLN A 198 3.58 4.80 6.64
CA GLN A 198 2.63 3.90 7.29
C GLN A 198 2.66 4.15 8.79
N ALA A 199 1.54 3.95 9.47
CA ALA A 199 1.46 4.14 10.91
C ALA A 199 0.54 3.11 11.57
N PHE A 200 0.93 2.64 12.75
CA PHE A 200 0.03 1.95 13.66
C PHE A 200 -0.89 2.96 14.34
N CYS A 201 -2.18 2.65 14.42
CA CYS A 201 -3.20 3.51 15.04
C CYS A 201 -4.08 2.67 15.97
N ASP A 202 -4.38 3.20 17.15
CA ASP A 202 -5.23 2.55 18.18
C ASP A 202 -6.54 3.28 18.46
N GLY A 203 -6.84 4.30 17.64
CA GLY A 203 -8.00 5.17 17.78
C GLY A 203 -7.71 6.53 18.40
N GLU A 204 -6.64 6.65 19.17
CA GLU A 204 -6.19 7.89 19.80
C GLU A 204 -4.73 8.21 19.44
N HIS A 205 -3.86 7.20 19.49
CA HIS A 205 -2.42 7.34 19.26
C HIS A 205 -2.06 6.88 17.83
N LEU A 206 -1.00 7.49 17.30
CA LEU A 206 -0.41 7.15 16.02
C LEU A 206 1.10 7.01 16.18
N VAL A 207 1.64 5.83 15.78
CA VAL A 207 3.08 5.53 15.77
C VAL A 207 3.49 5.33 14.33
N ALA A 208 4.23 6.29 13.78
CA ALA A 208 4.70 6.29 12.40
C ALA A 208 5.87 5.33 12.20
N MET A 209 5.96 4.73 11.02
CA MET A 209 7.02 3.85 10.57
C MET A 209 8.01 4.61 9.70
N PRO A 210 9.21 4.06 9.42
CA PRO A 210 10.11 4.61 8.42
C PRO A 210 9.40 4.94 7.11
N ALA A 211 9.76 6.07 6.49
CA ALA A 211 9.25 6.45 5.18
C ALA A 211 9.73 5.46 4.11
N ALA A 212 8.90 5.21 3.12
CA ALA A 212 9.25 4.40 1.95
C ALA A 212 8.88 5.13 0.67
N GLN A 213 9.61 4.85 -0.41
CA GLN A 213 9.22 5.26 -1.75
C GLN A 213 9.00 4.03 -2.61
N ASP A 214 7.83 3.92 -3.24
CA ASP A 214 7.54 2.89 -4.23
C ASP A 214 7.83 3.37 -5.66
N HIS A 215 7.78 2.42 -6.60
CA HIS A 215 8.02 2.65 -8.01
C HIS A 215 6.86 2.07 -8.81
N PRO A 216 5.79 2.87 -9.05
CA PRO A 216 4.55 2.36 -9.63
C PRO A 216 4.64 2.06 -11.14
N HIS A 217 5.55 2.68 -11.89
CA HIS A 217 5.68 2.42 -13.30
C HIS A 217 6.27 1.04 -13.60
N ALA A 218 5.71 0.36 -14.61
CA ALA A 218 6.03 -1.03 -14.95
C ALA A 218 7.49 -1.26 -15.36
N PHE A 219 8.12 -0.27 -16.01
CA PHE A 219 9.44 -0.40 -16.62
C PHE A 219 10.46 0.58 -16.04
N GLU A 220 11.75 0.28 -16.28
CA GLU A 220 12.87 1.10 -15.84
C GLU A 220 12.72 2.56 -16.30
N ASN A 221 13.36 3.47 -15.55
CA ASN A 221 13.29 4.91 -15.77
C ASN A 221 11.87 5.51 -15.65
N ASP A 222 10.99 4.86 -14.88
CA ASP A 222 9.59 5.27 -14.68
C ASP A 222 8.79 5.31 -15.98
N GLN A 223 8.96 4.29 -16.80
CA GLN A 223 8.25 4.14 -18.06
C GLN A 223 7.12 3.10 -17.95
N GLY A 224 6.19 3.18 -18.89
CA GLY A 224 5.07 2.25 -18.99
C GLY A 224 3.90 2.59 -18.07
N LEU A 225 2.95 1.69 -17.99
CA LEU A 225 1.72 1.88 -17.21
C LEU A 225 1.99 1.88 -15.70
N ILE A 226 1.11 2.55 -14.97
CA ILE A 226 1.07 2.51 -13.50
C ILE A 226 0.57 1.13 -13.04
N THR A 227 1.24 0.58 -12.06
CA THR A 227 0.97 -0.71 -11.42
C THR A 227 0.71 -0.51 -9.93
N GLY A 228 0.57 -1.58 -9.17
CA GLY A 228 0.53 -1.51 -7.69
C GLY A 228 1.90 -1.33 -7.03
N GLY A 229 2.96 -1.02 -7.79
CA GLY A 229 4.34 -0.88 -7.33
C GLY A 229 5.23 -2.03 -7.79
N MET A 230 6.35 -1.70 -8.46
CA MET A 230 7.35 -2.65 -8.96
C MET A 230 8.51 -2.87 -7.99
N GLY A 231 8.47 -2.20 -6.86
CA GLY A 231 9.44 -2.27 -5.78
C GLY A 231 9.50 -0.96 -5.01
N SER A 232 10.22 -0.97 -3.91
CA SER A 232 10.29 0.15 -2.97
C SER A 232 11.58 0.12 -2.17
N TYR A 233 11.88 1.20 -1.50
CA TYR A 233 13.02 1.27 -0.59
C TYR A 233 12.74 2.18 0.61
N THR A 234 13.52 2.01 1.69
CA THR A 234 13.66 2.94 2.81
C THR A 234 15.14 3.08 3.16
N ASP A 235 15.54 4.22 3.78
CA ASP A 235 16.91 4.44 4.20
C ASP A 235 17.11 4.17 5.70
N THR A 236 18.36 4.19 6.15
CA THR A 236 18.80 3.80 7.50
C THR A 236 18.30 4.70 8.63
N ASP A 237 18.04 5.97 8.33
CA ASP A 237 17.52 6.95 9.29
C ASP A 237 15.99 7.01 9.36
N GLY A 238 15.32 6.14 8.59
CA GLY A 238 13.86 6.12 8.47
C GLY A 238 13.28 7.23 7.60
N LEU A 239 14.14 7.99 6.94
CA LEU A 239 13.79 9.01 5.95
C LEU A 239 14.01 8.49 4.52
N LEU A 240 14.10 9.40 3.56
CA LEU A 240 14.47 9.14 2.18
C LEU A 240 15.51 10.18 1.75
N PRO A 241 16.39 9.91 0.75
CA PRO A 241 17.47 10.82 0.38
C PRO A 241 17.05 12.25 0.02
N PHE A 242 15.79 12.44 -0.34
CA PHE A 242 15.19 13.74 -0.68
C PHE A 242 14.23 14.29 0.37
N LEU A 243 13.95 13.54 1.46
CA LEU A 243 12.96 13.88 2.47
C LEU A 243 13.64 14.37 3.75
N SER A 244 13.34 15.60 4.17
CA SER A 244 13.85 16.13 5.42
C SER A 244 13.06 15.63 6.65
N GLN A 245 13.66 15.68 7.83
CA GLN A 245 12.94 15.37 9.09
C GLN A 245 11.74 16.32 9.30
N GLU A 246 11.86 17.59 8.93
CA GLU A 246 10.78 18.57 9.05
C GLU A 246 9.57 18.19 8.18
N ASP A 247 9.81 17.77 6.93
CA ASP A 247 8.76 17.33 6.03
C ASP A 247 8.12 16.02 6.47
N TYR A 248 8.92 15.08 6.97
CA TYR A 248 8.43 13.84 7.57
C TYR A 248 7.52 14.14 8.77
N ASP A 249 7.96 15.00 9.69
CA ASP A 249 7.19 15.37 10.87
C ASP A 249 5.89 16.11 10.49
N ALA A 250 5.93 16.95 9.45
CA ALA A 250 4.74 17.61 8.91
C ALA A 250 3.73 16.60 8.35
N ALA A 251 4.20 15.60 7.59
CA ALA A 251 3.34 14.54 7.08
C ALA A 251 2.72 13.70 8.22
N VAL A 252 3.50 13.37 9.25
CA VAL A 252 3.00 12.66 10.45
C VAL A 252 1.95 13.51 11.19
N ALA A 253 2.14 14.84 11.27
CA ALA A 253 1.15 15.74 11.87
C ALA A 253 -0.18 15.73 11.10
N ILE A 254 -0.13 15.75 9.76
CA ILE A 254 -1.32 15.59 8.89
C ILE A 254 -2.04 14.28 9.20
N MET A 255 -1.31 13.16 9.31
CA MET A 255 -1.90 11.86 9.65
C MET A 255 -2.56 11.85 11.04
N LYS A 256 -1.93 12.48 12.05
CA LYS A 256 -2.50 12.60 13.39
C LYS A 256 -3.79 13.42 13.43
N ASP A 257 -3.85 14.51 12.67
CA ASP A 257 -5.06 15.33 12.60
C ASP A 257 -6.17 14.62 11.81
N THR A 258 -5.80 13.84 10.78
CA THR A 258 -6.74 12.97 10.07
C THR A 258 -7.31 11.90 11.00
N LEU A 259 -6.48 11.23 11.81
CA LEU A 259 -6.93 10.23 12.78
C LEU A 259 -8.00 10.81 13.73
N LYS A 260 -7.75 12.01 14.29
CA LYS A 260 -8.70 12.72 15.15
C LYS A 260 -10.01 13.09 14.42
N ALA A 261 -9.90 13.47 13.15
CA ALA A 261 -11.06 13.82 12.34
C ALA A 261 -11.92 12.59 12.02
N ILE A 262 -11.31 11.46 11.66
CA ILE A 262 -12.00 10.18 11.46
C ILE A 262 -12.79 9.79 12.72
N ALA A 263 -12.18 9.83 13.88
CA ALA A 263 -12.82 9.47 15.15
C ALA A 263 -14.05 10.34 15.49
N LYS A 264 -14.11 11.59 14.98
CA LYS A 264 -15.27 12.49 15.15
C LYS A 264 -16.41 12.22 14.16
N GLU A 265 -16.09 11.72 12.98
CA GLU A 265 -17.07 11.50 11.90
C GLU A 265 -17.59 10.07 11.85
N THR A 266 -16.83 9.12 12.34
CA THR A 266 -17.12 7.70 12.29
C THR A 266 -16.85 7.03 13.64
N THR A 267 -16.01 6.00 13.65
CA THR A 267 -15.55 5.30 14.85
C THR A 267 -14.05 5.49 15.02
N PRO A 268 -13.48 5.32 16.24
CA PRO A 268 -12.04 5.34 16.43
C PRO A 268 -11.33 4.39 15.48
N TYR A 269 -10.34 4.90 14.75
CA TYR A 269 -9.62 4.15 13.74
C TYR A 269 -8.55 3.26 14.38
N LYS A 270 -8.70 1.96 14.30
CA LYS A 270 -7.72 0.97 14.80
C LYS A 270 -7.13 0.19 13.63
N GLY A 271 -5.82 0.07 13.57
CA GLY A 271 -5.14 -0.65 12.50
C GLY A 271 -4.00 0.15 11.87
N ILE A 272 -3.80 -0.05 10.59
CA ILE A 272 -2.74 0.62 9.82
C ILE A 272 -3.35 1.76 9.01
N LEU A 273 -2.79 2.94 9.17
CA LEU A 273 -3.08 4.09 8.31
C LEU A 273 -1.85 4.33 7.41
N TYR A 274 -2.02 4.21 6.12
CA TYR A 274 -1.00 4.47 5.12
C TYR A 274 -1.31 5.81 4.44
N GLY A 275 -0.41 6.77 4.54
CA GLY A 275 -0.49 8.05 3.86
C GLY A 275 0.46 8.08 2.67
N GLN A 276 -0.07 8.30 1.46
CA GLN A 276 0.74 8.61 0.28
C GLN A 276 0.81 10.12 0.10
N PHE A 277 2.01 10.64 0.10
CA PHE A 277 2.29 12.07 0.02
C PHE A 277 3.10 12.40 -1.23
N MET A 278 2.94 13.65 -1.71
CA MET A 278 3.84 14.31 -2.65
C MET A 278 4.60 15.39 -1.88
N LEU A 279 5.93 15.29 -1.81
CA LEU A 279 6.76 16.39 -1.34
C LEU A 279 6.83 17.46 -2.44
N SER A 280 6.20 18.59 -2.20
CA SER A 280 6.19 19.75 -3.09
C SER A 280 7.03 20.88 -2.52
N LYS A 281 7.19 21.99 -3.26
CA LYS A 281 7.85 23.20 -2.73
C LYS A 281 7.16 23.80 -1.49
N ASP A 282 5.89 23.54 -1.30
CA ASP A 282 5.09 24.01 -0.17
C ASP A 282 4.97 22.96 0.95
N GLY A 283 5.87 21.96 0.97
CA GLY A 283 5.87 20.84 1.90
C GLY A 283 5.00 19.67 1.45
N PRO A 284 4.73 18.70 2.34
CA PRO A 284 4.01 17.49 2.00
C PRO A 284 2.53 17.74 1.70
N LYS A 285 2.05 17.19 0.57
CA LYS A 285 0.65 17.18 0.16
C LYS A 285 0.12 15.76 0.14
N LEU A 286 -1.01 15.52 0.78
CA LEU A 286 -1.63 14.20 0.79
C LEU A 286 -2.25 13.88 -0.57
N ILE A 287 -1.83 12.76 -1.16
CA ILE A 287 -2.39 12.21 -2.40
C ILE A 287 -3.58 11.31 -2.08
N GLU A 288 -3.39 10.32 -1.20
CA GLU A 288 -4.45 9.42 -0.74
C GLU A 288 -4.08 8.74 0.58
N TYR A 289 -5.08 8.18 1.24
CA TYR A 289 -4.90 7.23 2.33
C TYR A 289 -5.28 5.82 1.87
N ASN A 290 -4.58 4.84 2.47
CA ASN A 290 -5.02 3.45 2.44
C ASN A 290 -5.22 2.96 3.88
N ALA A 291 -6.26 2.15 4.09
CA ALA A 291 -6.71 1.70 5.42
C ALA A 291 -6.04 0.39 5.87
N ARG A 292 -4.87 0.12 5.35
CA ARG A 292 -4.10 -1.12 5.52
C ARG A 292 -2.62 -0.87 5.18
N PHE A 293 -1.77 -1.87 5.42
CA PHE A 293 -0.39 -1.80 4.96
C PHE A 293 -0.28 -1.58 3.44
N GLY A 294 0.75 -0.85 3.01
CA GLY A 294 1.16 -0.75 1.62
C GLY A 294 1.77 -2.05 1.09
N ASP A 295 1.72 -2.24 -0.19
CA ASP A 295 2.33 -3.34 -0.92
C ASP A 295 2.96 -2.77 -2.21
N PRO A 296 4.31 -2.56 -2.26
CA PRO A 296 5.34 -3.30 -1.52
C PRO A 296 5.83 -2.73 -0.17
N GLU A 297 5.46 -1.57 0.28
CA GLU A 297 6.15 -0.81 1.35
C GLU A 297 6.16 -1.53 2.70
N CYS A 298 5.17 -2.37 3.03
CA CYS A 298 5.20 -3.15 4.27
C CYS A 298 6.40 -4.11 4.31
N MET A 299 6.84 -4.60 3.15
CA MET A 299 8.02 -5.46 3.04
C MET A 299 9.33 -4.72 3.33
N ASN A 300 9.33 -3.38 3.24
CA ASN A 300 10.47 -2.57 3.67
C ASN A 300 10.51 -2.40 5.18
N VAL A 301 9.37 -2.13 5.81
CA VAL A 301 9.31 -1.70 7.21
C VAL A 301 9.15 -2.86 8.20
N LEU A 302 8.36 -3.89 7.88
CA LEU A 302 8.15 -5.03 8.80
C LEU A 302 9.43 -5.81 9.11
N PRO A 303 10.35 -6.08 8.16
CA PRO A 303 11.61 -6.72 8.48
C PRO A 303 12.55 -5.90 9.37
N LEU A 304 12.34 -4.57 9.46
CA LEU A 304 13.10 -3.67 10.34
C LEU A 304 12.51 -3.59 11.75
N LEU A 305 11.29 -4.08 11.96
CA LEU A 305 10.59 -3.95 13.23
C LEU A 305 11.29 -4.78 14.33
N LYS A 306 11.77 -4.12 15.41
CA LYS A 306 12.35 -4.76 16.58
C LYS A 306 11.32 -5.08 17.64
N THR A 307 10.31 -4.23 17.81
CA THR A 307 9.21 -4.49 18.73
C THR A 307 8.39 -5.67 18.19
N PRO A 308 8.12 -6.72 19.00
CA PRO A 308 7.30 -7.84 18.53
C PRO A 308 5.97 -7.39 17.96
N MET A 309 5.66 -7.82 16.74
CA MET A 309 4.42 -7.38 16.05
C MET A 309 3.16 -7.73 16.84
N ILE A 310 3.15 -8.84 17.57
CA ILE A 310 2.01 -9.23 18.41
C ILE A 310 1.77 -8.26 19.56
N ASP A 311 2.82 -7.65 20.13
CA ASP A 311 2.66 -6.69 21.21
C ASP A 311 2.08 -5.38 20.70
N ILE A 312 2.47 -4.96 19.50
CA ILE A 312 1.84 -3.83 18.81
C ILE A 312 0.37 -4.14 18.49
N CYS A 313 0.06 -5.32 17.96
CA CYS A 313 -1.32 -5.73 17.68
C CYS A 313 -2.21 -5.67 18.94
N LYS A 314 -1.71 -6.18 20.07
CA LYS A 314 -2.41 -6.11 21.36
C LYS A 314 -2.60 -4.65 21.83
N ALA A 315 -1.58 -3.81 21.71
CA ALA A 315 -1.66 -2.40 22.08
C ALA A 315 -2.67 -1.63 21.20
N VAL A 316 -2.71 -1.92 19.89
CA VAL A 316 -3.68 -1.34 18.95
C VAL A 316 -5.12 -1.67 19.36
N VAL A 317 -5.43 -2.93 19.63
CA VAL A 317 -6.81 -3.32 19.98
C VAL A 317 -7.20 -2.82 21.38
N ALA A 318 -6.23 -2.72 22.32
CA ALA A 318 -6.44 -2.23 23.67
C ALA A 318 -6.55 -0.69 23.77
N GLY A 319 -6.09 0.07 22.75
CA GLY A 319 -5.99 1.52 22.82
C GLY A 319 -4.81 2.00 23.69
N GLU A 320 -3.73 1.23 23.73
CA GLU A 320 -2.57 1.46 24.61
C GLU A 320 -1.26 1.60 23.82
N LEU A 321 -1.34 1.95 22.53
CA LEU A 321 -0.19 2.09 21.65
C LEU A 321 0.73 3.24 22.12
N LYS A 322 2.03 2.95 22.24
CA LYS A 322 3.02 3.93 22.71
C LYS A 322 4.11 4.19 21.69
N GLU A 323 4.87 3.16 21.37
CA GLU A 323 6.04 3.25 20.48
C GLU A 323 6.26 1.94 19.75
N ALA A 324 7.00 2.00 18.65
CA ALA A 324 7.54 0.86 17.94
C ALA A 324 8.99 1.18 17.56
N GLU A 325 9.90 0.26 17.81
CA GLU A 325 11.31 0.41 17.49
C GLU A 325 11.63 -0.30 16.17
N PHE A 326 12.46 0.32 15.34
CA PHE A 326 12.95 -0.20 14.08
C PHE A 326 14.48 -0.31 14.08
N GLU A 327 15.04 -1.19 13.25
CA GLU A 327 16.47 -1.27 12.99
C GLU A 327 16.92 -0.08 12.12
N ASP A 328 18.12 0.45 12.41
CA ASP A 328 18.76 1.52 11.62
C ASP A 328 19.45 0.90 10.38
N LEU A 329 18.65 0.30 9.50
CA LEU A 329 19.08 -0.35 8.26
C LEU A 329 18.21 0.12 7.09
N ALA A 330 18.83 0.19 5.91
CA ALA A 330 18.11 0.39 4.67
C ALA A 330 17.51 -0.93 4.16
N THR A 331 16.42 -0.82 3.40
CA THR A 331 15.82 -1.97 2.71
C THR A 331 15.51 -1.64 1.27
N VAL A 332 15.62 -2.65 0.40
CA VAL A 332 15.19 -2.57 -1.01
C VAL A 332 14.33 -3.79 -1.32
N CYS A 333 13.12 -3.55 -1.78
CA CYS A 333 12.21 -4.54 -2.31
C CYS A 333 12.14 -4.43 -3.84
N LYS A 334 12.31 -5.56 -4.54
CA LYS A 334 12.09 -5.67 -6.00
C LYS A 334 10.99 -6.68 -6.26
N TYR A 335 9.95 -6.25 -6.98
CA TYR A 335 8.86 -7.14 -7.36
C TYR A 335 9.22 -7.91 -8.63
N ILE A 336 9.03 -9.22 -8.60
CA ILE A 336 9.07 -10.09 -9.76
C ILE A 336 7.65 -10.29 -10.27
N VAL A 337 7.46 -10.09 -11.56
CA VAL A 337 6.16 -10.13 -12.24
C VAL A 337 6.24 -11.08 -13.44
N PRO A 338 5.11 -11.66 -13.88
CA PRO A 338 5.06 -12.39 -15.15
C PRO A 338 5.51 -11.51 -16.31
N ASP A 339 6.21 -12.08 -17.28
CA ASP A 339 6.50 -11.37 -18.53
C ASP A 339 5.20 -10.90 -19.20
N GLY A 340 5.24 -9.71 -19.83
CA GLY A 340 4.06 -9.05 -20.38
C GLY A 340 3.20 -8.27 -19.39
N TYR A 341 3.53 -8.28 -18.08
CA TYR A 341 2.83 -7.47 -17.08
C TYR A 341 3.09 -5.97 -17.31
N PRO A 342 2.09 -5.06 -17.14
CA PRO A 342 0.71 -5.33 -16.68
C PRO A 342 -0.30 -5.59 -17.81
N ASP A 343 0.06 -5.43 -19.07
CA ASP A 343 -0.86 -5.45 -20.21
C ASP A 343 -1.33 -6.86 -20.59
N THR A 344 -0.37 -7.76 -20.82
CA THR A 344 -0.61 -9.11 -21.33
C THR A 344 0.22 -10.13 -20.55
N PRO A 345 0.02 -10.24 -19.21
CA PRO A 345 0.84 -11.11 -18.37
C PRO A 345 0.66 -12.58 -18.75
N HIS A 346 1.78 -13.31 -18.79
CA HIS A 346 1.79 -14.76 -19.03
C HIS A 346 1.38 -15.52 -17.76
N ALA A 347 0.08 -15.54 -17.47
CA ALA A 347 -0.50 -16.25 -16.34
C ALA A 347 -0.51 -17.77 -16.55
N GLY A 348 -0.43 -18.53 -15.44
CA GLY A 348 -0.48 -20.00 -15.43
C GLY A 348 0.87 -20.68 -15.68
N GLU A 349 1.92 -19.94 -16.00
CA GLU A 349 3.27 -20.48 -16.11
C GLU A 349 3.86 -20.75 -14.73
N ILE A 350 4.78 -21.73 -14.65
CA ILE A 350 5.45 -22.11 -13.40
C ILE A 350 6.66 -21.21 -13.18
N VAL A 351 6.83 -20.77 -11.92
CA VAL A 351 8.03 -20.10 -11.45
C VAL A 351 8.80 -20.98 -10.46
N GLU A 352 10.11 -21.09 -10.64
CA GLU A 352 11.01 -21.77 -9.72
C GLU A 352 11.72 -20.73 -8.83
N VAL A 353 11.66 -20.92 -7.51
CA VAL A 353 12.28 -20.02 -6.53
C VAL A 353 13.30 -20.78 -5.70
N ASN A 354 14.56 -20.39 -5.76
CA ASN A 354 15.61 -20.93 -4.92
C ASN A 354 15.65 -20.19 -3.56
N GLU A 355 14.67 -20.50 -2.68
CA GLU A 355 14.54 -19.85 -1.37
C GLU A 355 15.82 -19.94 -0.54
N GLU A 356 16.45 -21.16 -0.48
CA GLU A 356 17.70 -21.37 0.28
C GLU A 356 18.84 -20.48 -0.25
N GLY A 357 18.95 -20.33 -1.56
CA GLY A 357 19.94 -19.45 -2.18
C GLY A 357 19.69 -17.98 -1.86
N ILE A 358 18.42 -17.55 -1.87
CA ILE A 358 18.00 -16.18 -1.52
C ILE A 358 18.34 -15.88 -0.06
N GLU A 359 18.01 -16.78 0.86
CA GLU A 359 18.33 -16.63 2.29
C GLU A 359 19.84 -16.56 2.56
N LYS A 360 20.65 -17.37 1.87
CA LYS A 360 22.12 -17.34 1.96
C LYS A 360 22.73 -16.02 1.51
N LEU A 361 22.06 -15.27 0.63
CA LEU A 361 22.46 -13.92 0.23
C LEU A 361 22.08 -12.87 1.28
N GLY A 362 21.24 -13.20 2.28
CA GLY A 362 20.71 -12.27 3.25
C GLY A 362 19.43 -11.57 2.78
N ALA A 363 18.78 -12.10 1.75
CA ALA A 363 17.48 -11.64 1.26
C ALA A 363 16.35 -12.57 1.70
N LYS A 364 15.11 -12.12 1.53
CA LYS A 364 13.88 -12.92 1.73
C LYS A 364 12.98 -12.83 0.50
N VAL A 365 12.13 -13.83 0.33
CA VAL A 365 11.04 -13.82 -0.65
C VAL A 365 9.69 -13.74 0.06
N TYR A 366 8.83 -12.86 -0.42
CA TYR A 366 7.42 -12.80 -0.03
C TYR A 366 6.56 -13.09 -1.26
N TYR A 367 5.87 -14.23 -1.24
CA TYR A 367 4.96 -14.63 -2.32
C TYR A 367 3.72 -13.76 -2.33
N ALA A 368 3.32 -13.31 -3.52
CA ALA A 368 2.17 -12.44 -3.75
C ALA A 368 1.07 -13.17 -4.52
N ALA A 369 0.78 -12.76 -5.74
CA ALA A 369 -0.29 -13.33 -6.54
C ALA A 369 0.15 -14.60 -7.28
N VAL A 370 0.47 -15.64 -6.53
CA VAL A 370 0.79 -16.99 -7.02
C VAL A 370 -0.17 -18.01 -6.42
N ASN A 371 -0.18 -19.22 -6.98
CA ASN A 371 -0.91 -20.36 -6.46
C ASN A 371 -0.02 -21.60 -6.50
N GLU A 372 0.21 -22.24 -5.35
CA GLU A 372 0.94 -23.50 -5.30
C GLU A 372 -0.01 -24.66 -5.58
N GLU A 373 0.35 -25.48 -6.57
CA GLU A 373 -0.35 -26.68 -6.99
C GLU A 373 0.59 -27.89 -6.92
N ASP A 374 0.10 -29.08 -7.24
CA ASP A 374 0.88 -30.32 -7.11
C ASP A 374 2.14 -30.34 -8.01
N ASP A 375 2.15 -29.60 -9.12
CA ASP A 375 3.22 -29.53 -10.11
C ASP A 375 4.13 -28.29 -9.98
N GLY A 376 3.81 -27.35 -9.07
CA GLY A 376 4.65 -26.19 -8.81
C GLY A 376 3.89 -24.92 -8.45
N ILE A 377 4.64 -23.81 -8.43
CA ILE A 377 4.11 -22.48 -8.11
C ILE A 377 3.71 -21.80 -9.41
N HIS A 378 2.40 -21.56 -9.58
CA HIS A 378 1.84 -20.97 -10.77
C HIS A 378 1.70 -19.44 -10.64
N LEU A 379 2.17 -18.72 -11.67
CA LEU A 379 2.01 -17.28 -11.82
C LEU A 379 0.53 -16.93 -12.09
N SER A 380 0.07 -15.83 -11.51
CA SER A 380 -1.19 -15.20 -11.91
C SER A 380 -0.95 -14.06 -12.91
N GLY A 381 -1.98 -13.32 -13.26
CA GLY A 381 -1.86 -12.11 -14.09
C GLY A 381 -1.41 -10.85 -13.31
N SER A 382 -0.86 -11.00 -12.11
CA SER A 382 -0.41 -9.88 -11.26
C SER A 382 1.00 -10.11 -10.73
N ARG A 383 1.49 -9.21 -9.86
CA ARG A 383 2.82 -9.29 -9.24
C ARG A 383 2.97 -10.62 -8.50
N ALA A 384 4.05 -11.35 -8.78
CA ALA A 384 4.20 -12.74 -8.34
C ALA A 384 4.83 -12.86 -6.96
N LEU A 385 5.96 -12.18 -6.73
CA LEU A 385 6.69 -12.22 -5.47
C LEU A 385 7.57 -10.99 -5.29
N GLY A 386 7.76 -10.56 -4.04
CA GLY A 386 8.70 -9.52 -3.66
C GLY A 386 10.00 -10.13 -3.13
N ILE A 387 11.13 -9.66 -3.62
CA ILE A 387 12.46 -9.96 -3.06
C ILE A 387 12.89 -8.76 -2.22
N ILE A 388 13.13 -8.99 -0.93
CA ILE A 388 13.53 -7.96 0.02
C ILE A 388 14.92 -8.23 0.57
N ALA A 389 15.76 -7.20 0.65
CA ALA A 389 17.04 -7.27 1.33
C ALA A 389 17.23 -6.08 2.28
N LYS A 390 18.02 -6.29 3.34
CA LYS A 390 18.49 -5.26 4.27
C LYS A 390 19.96 -4.97 4.03
N GLY A 391 20.38 -3.72 4.24
CA GLY A 391 21.77 -3.30 4.15
C GLY A 391 22.05 -2.10 5.06
N LYS A 392 23.34 -1.80 5.26
CA LYS A 392 23.77 -0.58 5.97
C LYS A 392 23.56 0.69 5.13
N THR A 393 23.31 0.51 3.86
CA THR A 393 22.97 1.55 2.89
C THR A 393 21.98 0.98 1.90
N ILE A 394 21.24 1.85 1.20
CA ILE A 394 20.34 1.44 0.10
C ILE A 394 21.12 0.67 -0.97
N ALA A 395 22.35 1.11 -1.31
CA ALA A 395 23.18 0.45 -2.32
C ALA A 395 23.55 -0.99 -1.93
N GLU A 396 23.87 -1.25 -0.65
CA GLU A 396 24.14 -2.60 -0.16
C GLU A 396 22.90 -3.48 -0.22
N ALA A 397 21.75 -2.96 0.21
CA ALA A 397 20.47 -3.66 0.14
C ALA A 397 20.07 -3.95 -1.32
N GLU A 398 20.28 -3.00 -2.22
CA GLU A 398 19.99 -3.14 -3.66
C GLU A 398 20.84 -4.24 -4.28
N GLU A 399 22.15 -4.25 -4.04
CA GLU A 399 23.08 -5.28 -4.57
C GLU A 399 22.66 -6.70 -4.15
N ILE A 400 22.23 -6.85 -2.89
CA ILE A 400 21.74 -8.14 -2.37
C ILE A 400 20.42 -8.53 -3.04
N ALA A 401 19.45 -7.60 -3.12
CA ALA A 401 18.14 -7.83 -3.73
C ALA A 401 18.26 -8.20 -5.21
N GLU A 402 19.11 -7.47 -5.98
CA GLU A 402 19.34 -7.75 -7.40
C GLU A 402 19.95 -9.14 -7.64
N LYS A 403 20.95 -9.53 -6.83
CA LYS A 403 21.50 -10.89 -6.90
C LYS A 403 20.47 -11.97 -6.57
N ALA A 404 19.61 -11.69 -5.59
CA ALA A 404 18.57 -12.62 -5.17
C ALA A 404 17.46 -12.75 -6.23
N CYS A 405 17.10 -11.69 -6.96
CA CYS A 405 16.19 -11.78 -8.11
C CYS A 405 16.69 -12.77 -9.18
N GLY A 406 18.01 -12.86 -9.38
CA GLY A 406 18.63 -13.82 -10.31
C GLY A 406 18.45 -15.30 -9.92
N LEU A 407 17.97 -15.60 -8.71
CA LEU A 407 17.67 -16.95 -8.22
C LEU A 407 16.21 -17.38 -8.42
N VAL A 408 15.41 -16.54 -9.05
CA VAL A 408 14.06 -16.84 -9.50
C VAL A 408 14.11 -17.15 -11.00
N LYS A 409 13.56 -18.29 -11.40
CA LYS A 409 13.55 -18.74 -12.80
C LYS A 409 12.12 -18.90 -13.31
N GLY A 410 11.92 -18.54 -14.55
CA GLY A 410 10.65 -18.57 -15.25
C GLY A 410 10.57 -17.47 -16.29
N ASN A 411 9.41 -17.33 -16.92
CA ASN A 411 9.13 -16.22 -17.81
C ASN A 411 8.68 -15.00 -17.01
N VAL A 412 9.65 -14.35 -16.36
CA VAL A 412 9.44 -13.28 -15.39
C VAL A 412 10.33 -12.07 -15.65
N TYR A 413 9.88 -10.92 -15.15
CA TYR A 413 10.56 -9.64 -15.24
C TYR A 413 10.62 -8.96 -13.87
N HIS A 414 11.60 -8.10 -13.63
CA HIS A 414 11.64 -7.15 -12.53
C HIS A 414 12.35 -5.86 -12.95
N ARG A 415 12.05 -4.76 -12.29
CA ARG A 415 12.74 -3.48 -12.48
C ARG A 415 14.09 -3.52 -11.79
N ARG A 416 15.17 -3.46 -12.57
CA ARG A 416 16.55 -3.47 -12.04
C ARG A 416 16.95 -2.16 -11.41
N ASP A 417 16.34 -1.04 -11.84
CA ASP A 417 16.70 0.30 -11.40
C ASP A 417 16.21 0.66 -9.99
N VAL A 418 15.25 -0.08 -9.41
CA VAL A 418 14.74 0.18 -8.04
C VAL A 418 15.87 0.10 -7.02
N GLY A 419 16.07 1.19 -6.27
CA GLY A 419 17.09 1.30 -5.22
C GLY A 419 18.50 1.62 -5.74
N THR A 420 18.72 1.77 -7.06
CA THR A 420 20.02 2.11 -7.59
C THR A 420 20.38 3.57 -7.32
N GLU A 421 21.68 3.84 -7.13
CA GLU A 421 22.21 5.19 -6.89
C GLU A 421 21.76 6.20 -7.96
N ALA A 422 21.76 5.77 -9.23
CA ALA A 422 21.33 6.62 -10.35
C ALA A 422 19.86 7.05 -10.23
N LEU A 423 18.96 6.15 -9.84
CA LEU A 423 17.54 6.47 -9.67
C LEU A 423 17.31 7.34 -8.43
N LEU A 424 18.01 7.06 -7.33
CA LEU A 424 17.94 7.88 -6.11
C LEU A 424 18.43 9.30 -6.36
N GLN A 425 19.58 9.45 -7.06
CA GLN A 425 20.12 10.76 -7.38
C GLN A 425 19.16 11.58 -8.27
N LYS A 426 18.48 10.92 -9.22
CA LYS A 426 17.44 11.57 -10.03
C LYS A 426 16.35 12.19 -9.16
N ARG A 427 15.90 11.48 -8.08
CA ARG A 427 14.89 12.01 -7.14
C ARG A 427 15.41 13.22 -6.36
N VAL A 428 16.63 13.10 -5.84
CA VAL A 428 17.29 14.21 -5.12
C VAL A 428 17.46 15.44 -6.00
N ASP A 429 17.92 15.26 -7.24
CA ASP A 429 18.13 16.37 -8.17
C ASP A 429 16.80 17.01 -8.61
N HIS A 430 15.76 16.20 -8.81
CA HIS A 430 14.42 16.71 -9.12
C HIS A 430 13.86 17.54 -7.96
N MET A 431 13.93 17.06 -6.71
CA MET A 431 13.50 17.87 -5.56
C MET A 431 14.31 19.16 -5.40
N LYS A 432 15.63 19.14 -5.60
CA LYS A 432 16.42 20.36 -5.59
C LYS A 432 15.94 21.37 -6.63
N SER A 433 15.65 20.92 -7.85
CA SER A 433 15.16 21.83 -8.91
C SER A 433 13.81 22.47 -8.54
N ILE A 434 12.92 21.73 -7.85
CA ILE A 434 11.62 22.23 -7.39
C ILE A 434 11.78 23.27 -6.27
N LEU A 435 12.72 23.04 -5.35
CA LEU A 435 12.96 23.95 -4.22
C LEU A 435 13.73 25.22 -4.62
N ASP A 436 14.48 25.18 -5.73
CA ASP A 436 15.23 26.33 -6.26
C ASP A 436 14.37 27.25 -7.14
N GLU A 437 13.16 26.82 -7.58
CA GLU A 437 12.14 27.61 -8.29
C GLU A 437 11.25 28.44 -7.34
#